data_9b97dbc3fdc1fc8df88132195558700e
#
_entry.id   9b97dbc3fdc1fc8df88132195558700e
#
_cell.length_a   1.000
_cell.length_b   1.000
_cell.length_c   1.000
_cell.angle_alpha   90.00
_cell.angle_beta   90.00
_cell.angle_gamma   90.00
#
_symmetry.space_group_name_H-M   'P 1'
#
loop_
_entity.id
_entity.type
_entity.pdbx_description
1 polymer ?
#
loop_
_entity_poly.entity_id
_entity_poly.type
_entity_poly.pdbx_seq_one_letter_code
_entity_poly.pdbx_strand_id
1 'polypeptide(L)'
;WNSMLRTTCTVTKIEGGHADNALPQRARANVNCRILPGVPVTRVQADLLRVLDDPGIAVAATGPVAITAPMPPMSAAILDPVRELATELWPGVAIVPTLATGATDGRFLNAAGIPTYGLSGIFHDAEGPRAHGLNERIRVTSLLDSRRFLHAIVKRYADAP
;
A
#
# COMPACT_ATOMS: atom_id res chain seq x y z
N TRP A 1 -1.71 -11.17 3.91
CA TRP A 1 -0.27 -11.14 4.23
C TRP A 1 0.62 -11.19 2.97
N ASN A 2 0.21 -11.92 1.90
CA ASN A 2 1.05 -12.16 0.73
C ASN A 2 1.57 -10.87 0.07
N SER A 3 0.70 -9.89 -0.18
CA SER A 3 1.05 -8.60 -0.78
C SER A 3 1.86 -7.66 0.13
N MET A 4 1.91 -7.96 1.43
CA MET A 4 2.77 -7.23 2.39
C MET A 4 4.21 -7.74 2.40
N LEU A 5 4.44 -8.97 1.91
CA LEU A 5 5.72 -9.67 1.98
C LEU A 5 6.41 -9.81 0.63
N ARG A 6 5.70 -9.61 -0.46
CA ARG A 6 6.24 -9.74 -1.82
C ARG A 6 5.49 -8.87 -2.82
N THR A 7 6.12 -8.57 -3.95
CA THR A 7 5.44 -8.01 -5.12
C THR A 7 4.37 -8.97 -5.60
N THR A 8 3.16 -8.46 -5.82
CA THR A 8 2.02 -9.23 -6.34
C THR A 8 1.43 -8.53 -7.55
N CYS A 9 1.04 -9.31 -8.55
CA CYS A 9 0.44 -8.83 -9.78
C CYS A 9 -0.91 -9.53 -10.01
N THR A 10 -1.92 -8.79 -10.46
CA THR A 10 -3.26 -9.31 -10.73
C THR A 10 -3.77 -8.74 -12.05
N VAL A 11 -4.34 -9.57 -12.89
CA VAL A 11 -5.06 -9.13 -14.09
C VAL A 11 -6.34 -8.43 -13.66
N THR A 12 -6.49 -7.16 -14.02
CA THR A 12 -7.64 -6.33 -13.61
C THR A 12 -8.59 -6.02 -14.77
N LYS A 13 -8.12 -6.19 -16.01
CA LYS A 13 -8.93 -5.93 -17.22
C LYS A 13 -8.41 -6.77 -18.36
N ILE A 14 -9.33 -7.31 -19.16
CA ILE A 14 -9.03 -8.04 -20.40
C ILE A 14 -9.91 -7.47 -21.51
N GLU A 15 -9.31 -7.24 -22.66
CA GLU A 15 -9.98 -6.74 -23.85
C GLU A 15 -9.56 -7.58 -25.06
N GLY A 16 -10.50 -7.90 -25.93
CA GLY A 16 -10.23 -8.63 -27.17
C GLY A 16 -11.48 -8.80 -28.02
N GLY A 17 -11.29 -9.07 -29.31
CA GLY A 17 -12.37 -9.18 -30.26
C GLY A 17 -12.93 -7.84 -30.75
N HIS A 18 -13.62 -7.87 -31.90
CA HIS A 18 -14.26 -6.69 -32.50
C HIS A 18 -15.56 -7.04 -33.25
N ALA A 19 -15.86 -8.34 -33.43
CA ALA A 19 -17.08 -8.79 -34.10
C ALA A 19 -17.45 -10.21 -33.65
N ASP A 20 -18.73 -10.55 -33.68
CA ASP A 20 -19.25 -11.83 -33.19
C ASP A 20 -18.80 -13.04 -34.04
N ASN A 21 -18.50 -12.77 -35.33
CA ASN A 21 -18.17 -13.78 -36.34
C ASN A 21 -16.72 -13.71 -36.82
N ALA A 22 -15.83 -13.01 -36.11
CA ALA A 22 -14.41 -12.87 -36.47
C ALA A 22 -13.49 -13.22 -35.30
N LEU A 23 -12.44 -13.98 -35.57
CA LEU A 23 -11.41 -14.27 -34.55
C LEU A 23 -10.69 -12.99 -34.14
N PRO A 24 -10.41 -12.82 -32.84
CA PRO A 24 -9.64 -11.70 -32.33
C PRO A 24 -8.22 -11.68 -32.91
N GLN A 25 -7.85 -10.58 -33.56
CA GLN A 25 -6.48 -10.38 -34.04
C GLN A 25 -5.54 -9.86 -32.95
N ARG A 26 -6.12 -9.33 -31.86
CA ARG A 26 -5.38 -8.79 -30.71
C ARG A 26 -6.18 -9.01 -29.43
N ALA A 27 -5.47 -9.37 -28.39
CA ALA A 27 -5.95 -9.33 -27.02
C ALA A 27 -5.04 -8.46 -26.16
N ARG A 28 -5.60 -7.79 -25.17
CA ARG A 28 -4.87 -6.97 -24.21
C ARG A 28 -5.34 -7.29 -22.80
N ALA A 29 -4.40 -7.41 -21.88
CA ALA A 29 -4.69 -7.49 -20.46
C ALA A 29 -4.02 -6.30 -19.74
N ASN A 30 -4.74 -5.71 -18.79
CA ASN A 30 -4.14 -4.78 -17.83
C ASN A 30 -3.76 -5.57 -16.57
N VAL A 31 -2.48 -5.52 -16.22
CA VAL A 31 -1.93 -6.19 -15.02
C VAL A 31 -1.55 -5.10 -14.02
N ASN A 32 -2.27 -5.07 -12.88
CA ASN A 32 -1.94 -4.17 -11.78
C ASN A 32 -0.98 -4.88 -10.83
N CYS A 33 0.19 -4.30 -10.61
CA CYS A 33 1.22 -4.83 -9.72
C CYS A 33 1.36 -3.95 -8.47
N ARG A 34 1.33 -4.59 -7.30
CA ARG A 34 1.71 -4.00 -6.01
C ARG A 34 3.17 -4.34 -5.77
N ILE A 35 4.01 -3.36 -6.01
CA ILE A 35 5.47 -3.54 -6.02
C ILE A 35 6.03 -3.20 -4.64
N LEU A 36 6.88 -4.07 -4.10
CA LEU A 36 7.58 -3.79 -2.83
C LEU A 36 8.47 -2.55 -2.97
N PRO A 37 8.58 -1.73 -1.92
CA PRO A 37 9.52 -0.62 -1.89
C PRO A 37 10.95 -1.06 -2.25
N GLY A 38 11.62 -0.28 -3.09
CA GLY A 38 12.98 -0.57 -3.56
C GLY A 38 13.08 -1.56 -4.73
N VAL A 39 11.99 -2.21 -5.16
CA VAL A 39 11.99 -3.07 -6.35
C VAL A 39 11.75 -2.22 -7.60
N PRO A 40 12.65 -2.21 -8.58
CA PRO A 40 12.47 -1.42 -9.79
C PRO A 40 11.37 -2.04 -10.70
N VAL A 41 10.61 -1.18 -11.37
CA VAL A 41 9.55 -1.58 -12.32
C VAL A 41 10.09 -2.48 -13.42
N THR A 42 11.30 -2.19 -13.91
CA THR A 42 11.99 -3.00 -14.95
C THR A 42 12.20 -4.45 -14.51
N ARG A 43 12.43 -4.70 -13.22
CA ARG A 43 12.55 -6.06 -12.68
C ARG A 43 11.20 -6.78 -12.75
N VAL A 44 10.12 -6.10 -12.35
CA VAL A 44 8.77 -6.69 -12.42
C VAL A 44 8.37 -6.99 -13.87
N GLN A 45 8.69 -6.08 -14.80
CA GLN A 45 8.47 -6.30 -16.22
C GLN A 45 9.24 -7.53 -16.77
N ALA A 46 10.50 -7.66 -16.40
CA ALA A 46 11.32 -8.82 -16.78
C ALA A 46 10.77 -10.14 -16.20
N ASP A 47 10.31 -10.11 -14.95
CA ASP A 47 9.70 -11.29 -14.31
C ASP A 47 8.37 -11.68 -14.98
N LEU A 48 7.56 -10.70 -15.39
CA LEU A 48 6.33 -10.97 -16.16
C LEU A 48 6.64 -11.60 -17.52
N LEU A 49 7.58 -11.04 -18.27
CA LEU A 49 8.01 -11.61 -19.55
C LEU A 49 8.52 -13.04 -19.39
N ARG A 50 9.31 -13.30 -18.37
CA ARG A 50 9.83 -14.64 -18.08
C ARG A 50 8.72 -15.65 -17.74
N VAL A 51 7.68 -15.21 -17.01
CA VAL A 51 6.56 -16.09 -16.62
C VAL A 51 5.62 -16.35 -17.79
N LEU A 52 5.41 -15.36 -18.66
CA LEU A 52 4.58 -15.51 -19.86
C LEU A 52 5.23 -16.41 -20.90
N ASP A 53 6.58 -16.36 -21.01
CA ASP A 53 7.41 -17.19 -21.87
C ASP A 53 6.90 -17.33 -23.32
N ASP A 54 6.37 -16.23 -23.87
CA ASP A 54 5.80 -16.19 -25.21
C ASP A 54 6.30 -14.93 -25.96
N PRO A 55 7.06 -15.10 -27.06
CA PRO A 55 7.60 -13.98 -27.81
C PRO A 55 6.52 -13.14 -28.54
N GLY A 56 5.33 -13.68 -28.69
CA GLY A 56 4.16 -12.93 -29.25
C GLY A 56 3.54 -11.97 -28.26
N ILE A 57 3.91 -12.03 -26.97
CA ILE A 57 3.36 -11.16 -25.93
C ILE A 57 4.32 -10.01 -25.61
N ALA A 58 3.87 -8.79 -25.84
CA ALA A 58 4.59 -7.58 -25.44
C ALA A 58 4.11 -7.10 -24.07
N VAL A 59 5.04 -6.84 -23.15
CA VAL A 59 4.74 -6.23 -21.84
C VAL A 59 5.29 -4.82 -21.81
N ALA A 60 4.42 -3.84 -21.56
CA ALA A 60 4.79 -2.44 -21.45
C ALA A 60 4.21 -1.83 -20.17
N ALA A 61 5.00 -1.02 -19.47
CA ALA A 61 4.49 -0.21 -18.38
C ALA A 61 3.54 0.87 -18.93
N THR A 62 2.38 1.04 -18.32
CA THR A 62 1.37 2.02 -18.69
C THR A 62 1.00 2.89 -17.48
N GLY A 63 0.48 4.10 -17.75
CA GLY A 63 0.09 5.03 -16.69
C GLY A 63 1.23 5.97 -16.26
N PRO A 64 1.03 6.75 -15.19
CA PRO A 64 2.07 7.63 -14.66
C PRO A 64 3.29 6.83 -14.24
N VAL A 65 4.47 7.43 -14.43
CA VAL A 65 5.75 6.81 -14.06
C VAL A 65 5.64 6.29 -12.63
N ALA A 66 5.91 5.00 -12.46
CA ALA A 66 5.89 4.39 -11.14
C ALA A 66 7.02 4.98 -10.31
N ILE A 67 6.66 5.77 -9.32
CA ILE A 67 7.61 6.30 -8.35
C ILE A 67 7.91 5.19 -7.37
N THR A 68 9.15 4.70 -7.41
CA THR A 68 9.68 3.78 -6.40
C THR A 68 10.43 4.61 -5.38
N ALA A 69 10.04 4.50 -4.12
CA ALA A 69 10.75 5.11 -3.01
C ALA A 69 11.30 4.03 -2.08
N PRO A 70 12.45 4.23 -1.44
CA PRO A 70 12.91 3.35 -0.37
C PRO A 70 11.93 3.42 0.80
N MET A 71 11.96 2.40 1.66
CA MET A 71 11.24 2.49 2.94
C MET A 71 11.89 3.59 3.80
N PRO A 72 11.07 4.45 4.44
CA PRO A 72 11.61 5.45 5.35
C PRO A 72 12.22 4.78 6.59
N PRO A 73 13.25 5.39 7.20
CA PRO A 73 13.93 4.82 8.36
C PRO A 73 13.02 4.75 9.59
N MET A 74 13.06 3.65 10.32
CA MET A 74 12.29 3.42 11.55
C MET A 74 13.18 3.67 12.77
N SER A 75 13.56 4.93 12.99
CA SER A 75 14.42 5.33 14.12
C SER A 75 13.64 5.41 15.44
N ALA A 76 14.36 5.45 16.58
CA ALA A 76 13.78 5.69 17.89
C ALA A 76 13.00 7.01 17.94
N ALA A 77 13.52 8.08 17.32
CA ALA A 77 12.85 9.37 17.24
C ALA A 77 11.46 9.30 16.59
N ILE A 78 11.26 8.35 15.67
CA ILE A 78 9.96 8.11 15.04
C ILE A 78 9.09 7.15 15.85
N LEU A 79 9.68 6.09 16.41
CA LEU A 79 8.89 5.03 17.02
C LEU A 79 8.56 5.28 18.51
N ASP A 80 9.45 5.92 19.25
CA ASP A 80 9.27 6.06 20.69
C ASP A 80 8.08 6.94 21.09
N PRO A 81 7.84 8.12 20.45
CA PRO A 81 6.62 8.88 20.72
C PRO A 81 5.32 8.10 20.47
N VAL A 82 5.33 7.24 19.43
CA VAL A 82 4.18 6.38 19.12
C VAL A 82 3.98 5.30 20.17
N ARG A 83 5.06 4.64 20.60
CA ARG A 83 5.02 3.59 21.62
C ARG A 83 4.56 4.11 22.99
N GLU A 84 5.11 5.24 23.39
CA GLU A 84 4.74 5.90 24.65
C GLU A 84 3.26 6.24 24.66
N LEU A 85 2.78 6.96 23.63
CA LEU A 85 1.39 7.36 23.55
C LEU A 85 0.44 6.16 23.41
N ALA A 86 0.82 5.15 22.67
CA ALA A 86 0.03 3.92 22.56
C ALA A 86 -0.04 3.18 23.90
N THR A 87 1.04 3.15 24.67
CA THR A 87 1.06 2.54 26.02
C THR A 87 0.16 3.31 27.00
N GLU A 88 0.12 4.64 26.89
CA GLU A 88 -0.75 5.48 27.69
C GLU A 88 -2.24 5.25 27.39
N LEU A 89 -2.59 5.18 26.12
CA LEU A 89 -3.99 5.07 25.69
C LEU A 89 -4.50 3.62 25.66
N TRP A 90 -3.64 2.67 25.37
CA TRP A 90 -3.99 1.25 25.19
C TRP A 90 -2.91 0.35 25.82
N PRO A 91 -2.88 0.22 27.16
CA PRO A 91 -1.90 -0.61 27.86
C PRO A 91 -1.85 -2.04 27.31
N GLY A 92 -0.66 -2.52 27.00
CA GLY A 92 -0.45 -3.88 26.47
C GLY A 92 -0.60 -4.04 24.96
N VAL A 93 -0.94 -2.97 24.22
CA VAL A 93 -0.97 -3.02 22.74
C VAL A 93 0.44 -2.98 22.18
N ALA A 94 0.78 -3.96 21.35
CA ALA A 94 2.06 -3.99 20.64
C ALA A 94 2.03 -3.08 19.39
N ILE A 95 3.13 -2.36 19.17
CA ILE A 95 3.36 -1.60 17.93
C ILE A 95 4.17 -2.46 16.97
N VAL A 96 3.55 -2.84 15.86
CA VAL A 96 4.17 -3.67 14.84
C VAL A 96 4.23 -2.89 13.52
N PRO A 97 5.41 -2.55 13.02
CA PRO A 97 5.55 -1.96 11.71
C PRO A 97 5.06 -2.92 10.63
N THR A 98 4.22 -2.42 9.72
CA THR A 98 3.68 -3.21 8.63
C THR A 98 3.75 -2.44 7.32
N LEU A 99 3.73 -3.15 6.20
CA LEU A 99 3.62 -2.55 4.88
C LEU A 99 2.14 -2.46 4.48
N ALA A 100 1.64 -1.24 4.28
CA ALA A 100 0.34 -1.04 3.66
C ALA A 100 0.43 -1.31 2.16
N THR A 101 -0.47 -2.13 1.63
CA THR A 101 -0.48 -2.48 0.20
C THR A 101 -1.31 -1.51 -0.65
N GLY A 102 -2.03 -0.59 -0.03
CA GLY A 102 -2.72 0.52 -0.68
C GLY A 102 -1.75 1.60 -1.17
N ALA A 103 -2.12 2.29 -2.25
CA ALA A 103 -1.36 3.46 -2.68
C ALA A 103 -1.71 4.68 -1.81
N THR A 104 -0.68 5.45 -1.42
CA THR A 104 -0.83 6.70 -0.66
C THR A 104 0.06 7.77 -1.26
N ASP A 105 -0.21 9.04 -0.94
CA ASP A 105 0.64 10.17 -1.34
C ASP A 105 2.03 10.12 -0.70
N GLY A 106 2.20 9.34 0.37
CA GLY A 106 3.49 9.10 1.01
C GLY A 106 4.57 8.59 0.06
N ARG A 107 4.21 7.92 -1.03
CA ARG A 107 5.18 7.51 -2.06
C ARG A 107 5.90 8.70 -2.72
N PHE A 108 5.18 9.80 -2.95
CA PHE A 108 5.76 11.01 -3.57
C PHE A 108 6.67 11.73 -2.59
N LEU A 109 6.25 11.83 -1.34
CA LEU A 109 7.02 12.46 -0.27
C LEU A 109 8.29 11.66 0.04
N ASN A 110 8.19 10.34 0.19
CA ASN A 110 9.36 9.48 0.40
C ASN A 110 10.34 9.55 -0.77
N ALA A 111 9.86 9.62 -2.02
CA ALA A 111 10.72 9.78 -3.19
C ALA A 111 11.42 11.16 -3.24
N ALA A 112 10.80 12.19 -2.66
CA ALA A 112 11.37 13.51 -2.49
C ALA A 112 12.30 13.62 -1.26
N GLY A 113 12.54 12.52 -0.54
CA GLY A 113 13.39 12.50 0.66
C GLY A 113 12.68 12.95 1.94
N ILE A 114 11.36 13.07 1.93
CA ILE A 114 10.54 13.42 3.11
C ILE A 114 9.96 12.13 3.69
N PRO A 115 10.51 11.61 4.80
CA PRO A 115 10.04 10.38 5.41
C PRO A 115 8.56 10.47 5.80
N THR A 116 7.75 9.55 5.29
CA THR A 116 6.30 9.57 5.51
C THR A 116 5.83 8.20 5.98
N TYR A 117 5.04 8.19 7.04
CA TYR A 117 4.56 7.00 7.73
C TYR A 117 3.04 6.99 7.82
N GLY A 118 2.44 5.81 7.67
CA GLY A 118 1.01 5.63 7.94
C GLY A 118 0.79 5.29 9.40
N LEU A 119 -0.10 6.03 10.05
CA LEU A 119 -0.49 5.82 11.44
C LEU A 119 -1.95 6.20 11.63
N SER A 120 -2.75 5.35 12.25
CA SER A 120 -4.18 5.64 12.40
C SER A 120 -4.73 5.55 13.82
N GLY A 121 -4.26 4.63 14.65
CA GLY A 121 -4.88 4.33 15.95
C GLY A 121 -6.30 3.76 15.85
N ILE A 122 -6.72 3.30 14.67
CA ILE A 122 -8.02 2.68 14.45
C ILE A 122 -7.92 1.18 14.72
N PHE A 123 -8.75 0.69 15.64
CA PHE A 123 -8.92 -0.74 15.88
C PHE A 123 -10.17 -1.26 15.18
N HIS A 124 -10.02 -2.34 14.47
CA HIS A 124 -11.10 -3.05 13.82
C HIS A 124 -11.57 -4.22 14.67
N ASP A 125 -12.78 -4.69 14.41
CA ASP A 125 -13.25 -5.97 14.95
C ASP A 125 -12.56 -7.15 14.28
N ALA A 126 -12.85 -8.38 14.76
CA ALA A 126 -12.22 -9.60 14.24
C ALA A 126 -12.49 -9.85 12.75
N GLU A 127 -13.58 -9.28 12.22
CA GLU A 127 -13.94 -9.41 10.80
C GLU A 127 -13.23 -8.39 9.90
N GLY A 128 -12.49 -7.45 10.49
CA GLY A 128 -11.78 -6.39 9.79
C GLY A 128 -12.68 -5.25 9.29
N PRO A 129 -12.10 -4.25 8.61
CA PRO A 129 -12.80 -3.04 8.17
C PRO A 129 -13.76 -3.29 7.01
N ARG A 130 -13.60 -4.39 6.27
CA ARG A 130 -14.29 -4.67 5.00
C ARG A 130 -14.18 -3.54 4.00
N ALA A 131 -13.02 -2.87 3.98
CA ALA A 131 -12.73 -1.74 3.11
C ALA A 131 -13.03 -2.10 1.64
N HIS A 132 -13.68 -1.17 0.93
CA HIS A 132 -14.18 -1.34 -0.44
C HIS A 132 -15.29 -2.41 -0.59
N GLY A 133 -15.84 -2.92 0.50
CA GLY A 133 -16.94 -3.87 0.50
C GLY A 133 -18.30 -3.23 0.80
N LEU A 134 -19.38 -4.00 0.59
CA LEU A 134 -20.75 -3.52 0.83
C LEU A 134 -21.05 -3.17 2.29
N ASN A 135 -20.32 -3.76 3.24
CA ASN A 135 -20.50 -3.56 4.67
C ASN A 135 -19.25 -2.94 5.31
N GLU A 136 -18.61 -2.01 4.61
CA GLU A 136 -17.49 -1.25 5.15
C GLU A 136 -17.93 -0.50 6.40
N ARG A 137 -17.19 -0.65 7.48
CA ARG A 137 -17.57 -0.10 8.78
C ARG A 137 -16.39 0.18 9.67
N ILE A 138 -16.62 1.10 10.60
CA ILE A 138 -15.71 1.44 11.70
C ILE A 138 -16.52 1.56 12.99
N ARG A 139 -15.95 1.16 14.12
CA ARG A 139 -16.55 1.45 15.43
C ARG A 139 -16.46 2.94 15.75
N VAL A 140 -17.53 3.54 16.20
CA VAL A 140 -17.57 4.96 16.58
C VAL A 140 -16.54 5.28 17.68
N THR A 141 -16.43 4.41 18.68
CA THR A 141 -15.42 4.55 19.74
C THR A 141 -14.00 4.51 19.17
N SER A 142 -13.70 3.60 18.24
CA SER A 142 -12.38 3.51 17.61
C SER A 142 -12.05 4.75 16.78
N LEU A 143 -13.03 5.36 16.13
CA LEU A 143 -12.85 6.63 15.41
C LEU A 143 -12.50 7.77 16.37
N LEU A 144 -13.21 7.86 17.51
CA LEU A 144 -12.95 8.89 18.51
C LEU A 144 -11.60 8.73 19.20
N ASP A 145 -11.21 7.48 19.50
CA ASP A 145 -9.91 7.16 20.08
C ASP A 145 -8.77 7.45 19.10
N SER A 146 -8.95 7.09 17.82
CA SER A 146 -8.02 7.44 16.73
C SER A 146 -7.81 8.96 16.64
N ARG A 147 -8.89 9.74 16.70
CA ARG A 147 -8.79 11.21 16.68
C ARG A 147 -7.96 11.75 17.87
N ARG A 148 -8.17 11.22 19.08
CA ARG A 148 -7.40 11.60 20.26
C ARG A 148 -5.92 11.25 20.08
N PHE A 149 -5.65 10.03 19.63
CA PHE A 149 -4.30 9.54 19.36
C PHE A 149 -3.59 10.39 18.31
N LEU A 150 -4.21 10.62 17.15
CA LEU A 150 -3.62 11.40 16.07
C LEU A 150 -3.36 12.85 16.47
N HIS A 151 -4.29 13.48 17.21
CA HIS A 151 -4.07 14.82 17.73
C HIS A 151 -2.87 14.89 18.69
N ALA A 152 -2.78 13.95 19.62
CA ALA A 152 -1.69 13.91 20.58
C ALA A 152 -0.34 13.61 19.92
N ILE A 153 -0.28 12.70 18.96
CA ILE A 153 0.97 12.35 18.29
C ILE A 153 1.49 13.48 17.40
N VAL A 154 0.59 14.18 16.70
CA VAL A 154 0.96 15.38 15.92
C VAL A 154 1.58 16.45 16.81
N LYS A 155 0.98 16.71 17.97
CA LYS A 155 1.54 17.64 18.95
C LYS A 155 2.92 17.22 19.44
N ARG A 156 3.11 15.95 19.79
CA ARG A 156 4.42 15.44 20.24
C ARG A 156 5.52 15.66 19.21
N TYR A 157 5.23 15.45 17.91
CA TYR A 157 6.21 15.69 16.86
C TYR A 157 6.40 17.18 16.55
N ALA A 158 5.36 18.00 16.65
CA ALA A 158 5.45 19.43 16.40
C ALA A 158 6.19 20.20 17.53
N ASP A 159 6.06 19.69 18.77
CA ASP A 159 6.70 20.28 19.96
C ASP A 159 8.11 19.70 20.22
N ALA A 160 8.55 18.73 19.41
CA ALA A 160 9.90 18.18 19.51
C ALA A 160 10.94 19.23 19.11
N PRO A 161 12.07 19.36 19.86
CA PRO A 161 13.11 20.35 19.60
C PRO A 161 13.85 20.14 18.28
#